data_2b97bad950ff9de0d2d2f2923131bca6
#
_entry.id   2b97bad950ff9de0d2d2f2923131bca6
#
_cell.length_a   1.000
_cell.length_b   1.000
_cell.length_c   1.000
_cell.angle_alpha   90.00
_cell.angle_beta   90.00
_cell.angle_gamma   90.00
#
_symmetry.space_group_name_H-M   'P 1'
#
loop_
_entity.id
_entity.type
_entity.pdbx_description
1 polymer ?
#
loop_
_entity_poly.entity_id
_entity_poly.type
_entity_poly.pdbx_seq_one_letter_code
_entity_poly.pdbx_strand_id
1 'polypeptide(L)'
;MSSSRFVFFIYLITFVFLLETAFGADSISFGCFNSRNPSSCCFESNVNKLIAYLSGQASPTRYTLGLVGKNPNQVYGLALCRRDLSDSDCKTCIGEAGSYIRERCRSYSAAVIRYDKCFLKFSSTPFSRRIHNVYEVYKYGIYPFVNA
;
A
#
# COMPACT_ATOMS: atom_id res chain seq x y z
N MET A 1 43.27 13.24 -29.87
CA MET A 1 42.46 12.02 -29.83
C MET A 1 41.96 11.63 -28.43
N SER A 2 42.55 12.11 -27.35
CA SER A 2 42.13 11.81 -25.98
C SER A 2 40.88 12.59 -25.54
N SER A 3 40.69 13.82 -25.96
CA SER A 3 39.60 14.72 -25.54
C SER A 3 38.20 14.25 -25.98
N SER A 4 38.07 13.71 -27.18
CA SER A 4 36.80 13.23 -27.73
C SER A 4 36.27 11.99 -26.98
N ARG A 5 37.13 11.11 -26.53
CA ARG A 5 36.78 9.94 -25.73
C ARG A 5 36.30 10.34 -24.33
N PHE A 6 36.93 11.35 -23.75
CA PHE A 6 36.58 11.88 -22.45
C PHE A 6 35.18 12.52 -22.46
N VAL A 7 34.89 13.30 -23.49
CA VAL A 7 33.55 13.90 -23.69
C VAL A 7 32.50 12.84 -23.90
N PHE A 8 32.78 11.79 -24.66
CA PHE A 8 31.85 10.68 -24.87
C PHE A 8 31.54 9.92 -23.55
N PHE A 9 32.57 9.69 -22.71
CA PHE A 9 32.34 9.07 -21.39
C PHE A 9 31.52 9.94 -20.47
N ILE A 10 31.68 11.25 -20.47
CA ILE A 10 30.87 12.18 -19.69
C ILE A 10 29.41 12.11 -20.15
N TYR A 11 29.15 12.11 -21.47
CA TYR A 11 27.78 11.97 -22.00
C TYR A 11 27.14 10.62 -21.63
N LEU A 12 27.87 9.53 -21.65
CA LEU A 12 27.38 8.22 -21.22
C LEU A 12 27.02 8.19 -19.72
N ILE A 13 27.88 8.76 -18.90
CA ILE A 13 27.65 8.82 -17.46
C ILE A 13 26.43 9.69 -17.15
N THR A 14 26.31 10.87 -17.76
CA THR A 14 25.13 11.75 -17.57
C THR A 14 23.86 11.11 -18.12
N PHE A 15 23.92 10.37 -19.21
CA PHE A 15 22.77 9.64 -19.76
C PHE A 15 22.32 8.51 -18.85
N VAL A 16 23.24 7.76 -18.25
CA VAL A 16 22.91 6.72 -17.26
C VAL A 16 22.26 7.33 -16.01
N PHE A 17 22.80 8.44 -15.49
CA PHE A 17 22.17 9.13 -14.35
C PHE A 17 20.79 9.72 -14.68
N LEU A 18 20.53 10.12 -15.91
CA LEU A 18 19.20 10.59 -16.34
C LEU A 18 18.20 9.45 -16.51
N LEU A 19 18.67 8.24 -16.83
CA LEU A 19 17.80 7.06 -16.91
C LEU A 19 17.28 6.60 -15.55
N GLU A 20 18.04 6.76 -14.48
CA GLU A 20 17.61 6.39 -13.13
C GLU A 20 16.48 7.30 -12.59
N THR A 21 16.36 8.52 -13.06
CA THR A 21 15.27 9.44 -12.67
C THR A 21 13.96 9.20 -13.42
N ALA A 22 13.96 8.37 -14.47
CA ALA A 22 12.77 8.06 -15.27
C ALA A 22 11.93 6.88 -14.72
N PHE A 23 12.42 6.15 -13.73
CA PHE A 23 11.59 5.23 -12.95
C PHE A 23 10.76 6.06 -11.97
N GLY A 24 9.60 6.51 -12.45
CA GLY A 24 8.67 7.32 -11.70
C GLY A 24 8.42 6.73 -10.33
N ALA A 25 8.62 7.53 -9.29
CA ALA A 25 8.20 7.18 -7.95
C ALA A 25 6.74 6.75 -8.00
N ASP A 26 6.46 5.52 -7.58
CA ASP A 26 5.08 5.04 -7.44
C ASP A 26 4.32 6.09 -6.62
N SER A 27 3.24 6.64 -7.19
CA SER A 27 2.47 7.67 -6.52
C SER A 27 1.86 7.08 -5.25
N ILE A 28 2.39 7.50 -4.10
CA ILE A 28 1.96 7.02 -2.80
C ILE A 28 0.95 8.02 -2.23
N SER A 29 -0.26 7.55 -2.01
CA SER A 29 -1.27 8.27 -1.24
C SER A 29 -1.65 7.43 -0.03
N PHE A 30 -1.60 8.00 1.17
CA PHE A 30 -1.99 7.31 2.39
C PHE A 30 -2.74 8.23 3.36
N GLY A 31 -3.51 7.62 4.25
CA GLY A 31 -4.21 8.33 5.32
C GLY A 31 -4.33 7.45 6.56
N CYS A 32 -4.20 8.09 7.74
CA CYS A 32 -4.41 7.47 9.04
C CYS A 32 -5.67 8.05 9.66
N PHE A 33 -6.51 7.21 10.24
CA PHE A 33 -7.82 7.60 10.76
C PHE A 33 -8.05 7.07 12.17
N ASN A 34 -8.84 7.80 12.95
CA ASN A 34 -9.24 7.43 14.29
C ASN A 34 -8.03 7.16 15.19
N SER A 35 -7.45 8.22 15.76
CA SER A 35 -6.34 8.09 16.70
C SER A 35 -6.73 7.14 17.84
N ARG A 36 -5.81 6.28 18.23
CA ARG A 36 -5.99 5.28 19.27
C ARG A 36 -4.93 5.45 20.34
N ASN A 37 -5.26 5.12 21.58
CA ASN A 37 -4.28 5.10 22.65
C ASN A 37 -3.21 4.03 22.34
N PRO A 38 -1.91 4.34 22.34
CA PRO A 38 -0.83 3.47 21.84
C PRO A 38 -0.60 2.19 22.66
N SER A 39 -1.35 1.95 23.71
CA SER A 39 -1.11 0.87 24.67
C SER A 39 -1.60 -0.52 24.25
N SER A 40 -2.13 -0.71 23.05
CA SER A 40 -2.63 -2.02 22.63
C SER A 40 -1.66 -2.76 21.71
N CYS A 41 -0.64 -3.39 22.31
CA CYS A 41 0.26 -4.31 21.59
C CYS A 41 -0.49 -5.40 20.81
N CYS A 42 -1.66 -5.83 21.31
CA CYS A 42 -2.47 -6.85 20.68
C CYS A 42 -3.09 -6.39 19.36
N PHE A 43 -3.50 -5.13 19.25
CA PHE A 43 -4.04 -4.59 18.01
C PHE A 43 -2.94 -4.52 16.92
N GLU A 44 -1.77 -4.00 17.26
CA GLU A 44 -0.64 -3.94 16.31
C GLU A 44 -0.19 -5.33 15.85
N SER A 45 -0.14 -6.29 16.76
CA SER A 45 0.14 -7.69 16.42
C SER A 45 -0.89 -8.25 15.45
N ASN A 46 -2.19 -7.94 15.65
CA ASN A 46 -3.25 -8.37 14.74
C ASN A 46 -3.17 -7.68 13.39
N VAL A 47 -2.80 -6.39 13.33
CA VAL A 47 -2.52 -5.69 12.06
C VAL A 47 -1.39 -6.38 11.29
N ASN A 48 -0.31 -6.77 11.99
CA ASN A 48 0.81 -7.47 11.37
C ASN A 48 0.39 -8.82 10.76
N LYS A 49 -0.38 -9.61 11.52
CA LYS A 49 -0.93 -10.89 11.05
C LYS A 49 -1.87 -10.70 9.87
N LEU A 50 -2.71 -9.67 9.92
CA LEU A 50 -3.64 -9.33 8.85
C LEU A 50 -2.90 -8.99 7.56
N ILE A 51 -1.88 -8.14 7.61
CA ILE A 51 -1.11 -7.74 6.42
C ILE A 51 -0.40 -8.94 5.80
N ALA A 52 0.20 -9.81 6.62
CA ALA A 52 0.81 -11.05 6.16
C ALA A 52 -0.21 -11.97 5.45
N TYR A 53 -1.41 -12.11 6.02
CA TYR A 53 -2.51 -12.85 5.42
C TYR A 53 -2.95 -12.22 4.07
N LEU A 54 -3.21 -10.91 4.06
CA LEU A 54 -3.65 -10.19 2.87
C LEU A 54 -2.63 -10.26 1.73
N SER A 55 -1.34 -10.12 2.02
CA SER A 55 -0.29 -10.21 0.99
C SER A 55 -0.22 -11.60 0.35
N GLY A 56 -0.45 -12.66 1.13
CA GLY A 56 -0.48 -14.03 0.61
C GLY A 56 -1.75 -14.37 -0.19
N GLN A 57 -2.90 -13.86 0.24
CA GLN A 57 -4.18 -14.22 -0.35
C GLN A 57 -4.63 -13.32 -1.51
N ALA A 58 -4.17 -12.06 -1.56
CA ALA A 58 -4.53 -11.16 -2.66
C ALA A 58 -3.87 -11.55 -3.98
N SER A 59 -2.77 -12.28 -3.92
CA SER A 59 -1.97 -12.65 -5.07
C SER A 59 -2.77 -13.37 -6.17
N PRO A 60 -3.48 -14.50 -5.92
CA PRO A 60 -4.17 -15.20 -7.00
C PRO A 60 -5.46 -14.52 -7.47
N THR A 61 -6.19 -13.85 -6.56
CA THR A 61 -7.53 -13.30 -6.86
C THR A 61 -7.52 -11.82 -7.19
N ARG A 62 -6.40 -11.13 -6.95
CA ARG A 62 -6.23 -9.66 -7.03
C ARG A 62 -7.11 -8.88 -6.04
N TYR A 63 -7.86 -9.57 -5.20
CA TYR A 63 -8.76 -9.03 -4.20
C TYR A 63 -8.84 -9.97 -3.00
N THR A 64 -8.70 -9.45 -1.80
CA THR A 64 -8.97 -10.22 -0.59
C THR A 64 -9.47 -9.37 0.56
N LEU A 65 -10.32 -9.97 1.37
CA LEU A 65 -10.74 -9.45 2.66
C LEU A 65 -10.15 -10.31 3.76
N GLY A 66 -9.80 -9.71 4.87
CA GLY A 66 -9.27 -10.40 6.04
C GLY A 66 -9.87 -9.89 7.34
N LEU A 67 -9.87 -10.75 8.33
CA LEU A 67 -10.29 -10.46 9.70
C LEU A 67 -9.37 -11.20 10.66
N VAL A 68 -8.78 -10.47 11.60
CA VAL A 68 -7.87 -11.04 12.61
C VAL A 68 -8.22 -10.51 14.00
N GLY A 69 -8.17 -11.40 14.99
CA GLY A 69 -8.40 -11.08 16.40
C GLY A 69 -9.87 -11.06 16.80
N LYS A 70 -10.09 -10.66 18.05
CA LYS A 70 -11.42 -10.52 18.68
C LYS A 70 -11.51 -9.14 19.31
N ASN A 71 -12.74 -8.65 19.51
CA ASN A 71 -12.98 -7.39 20.22
C ASN A 71 -12.28 -7.39 21.59
N PRO A 72 -11.64 -6.28 22.00
CA PRO A 72 -11.58 -4.96 21.36
C PRO A 72 -10.43 -4.76 20.35
N ASN A 73 -9.64 -5.80 20.05
CA ASN A 73 -8.44 -5.74 19.21
C ASN A 73 -8.63 -6.36 17.83
N GLN A 74 -9.87 -6.52 17.39
CA GLN A 74 -10.22 -7.04 16.07
C GLN A 74 -9.82 -6.07 14.97
N VAL A 75 -9.29 -6.60 13.87
CA VAL A 75 -8.85 -5.82 12.71
C VAL A 75 -9.42 -6.41 11.43
N TYR A 76 -10.06 -5.56 10.65
CA TYR A 76 -10.57 -5.85 9.31
C TYR A 76 -9.58 -5.32 8.27
N GLY A 77 -9.40 -6.03 7.18
CA GLY A 77 -8.49 -5.65 6.11
C GLY A 77 -9.05 -5.91 4.73
N LEU A 78 -8.57 -5.11 3.79
CA LEU A 78 -8.86 -5.20 2.38
C LEU A 78 -7.57 -4.96 1.60
N ALA A 79 -7.25 -5.86 0.67
CA ALA A 79 -6.17 -5.68 -0.28
C ALA A 79 -6.67 -5.86 -1.71
N LEU A 80 -6.17 -5.03 -2.59
CA LEU A 80 -6.45 -5.05 -4.03
C LEU A 80 -5.14 -4.92 -4.79
N CYS A 81 -5.00 -5.69 -5.86
CA CYS A 81 -3.91 -5.55 -6.82
C CYS A 81 -4.45 -5.28 -8.23
N ARG A 82 -3.68 -4.55 -9.01
CA ARG A 82 -3.96 -4.36 -10.42
C ARG A 82 -3.92 -5.71 -11.15
N ARG A 83 -4.84 -5.93 -12.07
CA ARG A 83 -5.07 -7.25 -12.70
C ARG A 83 -3.90 -7.75 -13.56
N ASP A 84 -3.09 -6.83 -14.09
CA ASP A 84 -1.96 -7.13 -14.96
C ASP A 84 -0.67 -7.52 -14.21
N LEU A 85 -0.68 -7.44 -12.87
CA LEU A 85 0.47 -7.83 -12.06
C LEU A 85 0.65 -9.35 -12.00
N SER A 86 1.92 -9.76 -11.86
CA SER A 86 2.24 -11.12 -11.45
C SER A 86 1.82 -11.37 -9.99
N ASP A 87 1.71 -12.63 -9.59
CA ASP A 87 1.42 -13.00 -8.20
C ASP A 87 2.51 -12.50 -7.25
N SER A 88 3.76 -12.60 -7.67
CA SER A 88 4.92 -12.11 -6.92
C SER A 88 4.86 -10.60 -6.72
N ASP A 89 4.57 -9.83 -7.77
CA ASP A 89 4.50 -8.37 -7.69
C ASP A 89 3.34 -7.89 -6.82
N CYS A 90 2.18 -8.55 -6.91
CA CYS A 90 1.04 -8.27 -6.04
C CYS A 90 1.39 -8.48 -4.57
N LYS A 91 1.98 -9.63 -4.24
CA LYS A 91 2.43 -9.97 -2.88
C LYS A 91 3.45 -8.95 -2.35
N THR A 92 4.44 -8.61 -3.15
CA THR A 92 5.47 -7.62 -2.80
C THR A 92 4.85 -6.25 -2.55
N CYS A 93 4.00 -5.76 -3.47
CA CYS A 93 3.33 -4.46 -3.34
C CYS A 93 2.50 -4.36 -2.04
N ILE A 94 1.68 -5.36 -1.72
CA ILE A 94 0.88 -5.36 -0.49
C ILE A 94 1.77 -5.42 0.76
N GLY A 95 2.85 -6.20 0.73
CA GLY A 95 3.82 -6.28 1.83
C GLY A 95 4.51 -4.94 2.10
N GLU A 96 5.00 -4.27 1.07
CA GLU A 96 5.62 -2.94 1.15
C GLU A 96 4.64 -1.87 1.62
N ALA A 97 3.43 -1.84 1.05
CA ALA A 97 2.35 -0.97 1.47
C ALA A 97 2.02 -1.15 2.95
N GLY A 98 1.94 -2.40 3.40
CA GLY A 98 1.70 -2.75 4.79
C GLY A 98 2.80 -2.29 5.73
N SER A 99 4.05 -2.45 5.35
CA SER A 99 5.20 -1.97 6.13
C SER A 99 5.18 -0.45 6.25
N TYR A 100 4.93 0.24 5.16
CA TYR A 100 4.87 1.70 5.11
C TYR A 100 3.77 2.28 6.01
N ILE A 101 2.52 1.81 5.91
CA ILE A 101 1.42 2.36 6.72
C ILE A 101 1.54 2.00 8.20
N ARG A 102 2.11 0.85 8.55
CA ARG A 102 2.36 0.50 9.95
C ARG A 102 3.34 1.45 10.62
N GLU A 103 4.39 1.85 9.92
CA GLU A 103 5.36 2.80 10.43
C GLU A 103 4.75 4.18 10.63
N ARG A 104 3.94 4.64 9.67
CA ARG A 104 3.34 5.97 9.66
C ARG A 104 2.08 6.11 10.51
N CYS A 105 1.33 5.03 10.67
CA CYS A 105 0.01 5.03 11.31
C CYS A 105 -0.04 4.19 12.61
N ARG A 106 1.03 4.14 13.39
CA ARG A 106 1.13 3.31 14.61
C ARG A 106 0.03 3.58 15.64
N SER A 107 -0.35 4.83 15.84
CA SER A 107 -1.33 5.24 16.84
C SER A 107 -2.75 5.40 16.28
N TYR A 108 -3.04 4.73 15.17
CA TYR A 108 -4.33 4.84 14.52
C TYR A 108 -5.04 3.49 14.41
N SER A 109 -6.37 3.50 14.54
CA SER A 109 -7.18 2.29 14.45
C SER A 109 -7.63 1.96 13.03
N ALA A 110 -7.38 2.84 12.09
CA ALA A 110 -7.61 2.61 10.66
C ALA A 110 -6.56 3.32 9.82
N ALA A 111 -6.19 2.72 8.71
CA ALA A 111 -5.31 3.32 7.73
C ALA A 111 -5.58 2.80 6.33
N VAL A 112 -5.23 3.62 5.35
CA VAL A 112 -5.33 3.30 3.94
C VAL A 112 -4.07 3.74 3.22
N ILE A 113 -3.64 2.95 2.25
CA ILE A 113 -2.55 3.30 1.37
C ILE A 113 -2.85 2.85 -0.05
N ARG A 114 -2.48 3.67 -1.01
CA ARG A 114 -2.58 3.41 -2.43
C ARG A 114 -1.23 3.60 -3.10
N TYR A 115 -0.76 2.55 -3.74
CA TYR A 115 0.26 2.57 -4.78
C TYR A 115 -0.40 2.47 -6.16
N ASP A 116 0.34 2.74 -7.22
CA ASP A 116 -0.15 2.54 -8.59
C ASP A 116 -0.50 1.07 -8.89
N LYS A 117 0.15 0.15 -8.21
CA LYS A 117 0.02 -1.30 -8.42
C LYS A 117 -0.95 -1.97 -7.46
N CYS A 118 -1.12 -1.44 -6.24
CA CYS A 118 -1.96 -2.06 -5.22
C CYS A 118 -2.57 -1.05 -4.25
N PHE A 119 -3.56 -1.54 -3.52
CA PHE A 119 -4.28 -0.82 -2.49
C PHE A 119 -4.39 -1.69 -1.24
N LEU A 120 -4.19 -1.09 -0.08
CA LEU A 120 -4.33 -1.75 1.21
C LEU A 120 -5.07 -0.84 2.19
N LYS A 121 -6.04 -1.41 2.89
CA LYS A 121 -6.78 -0.74 3.96
C LYS A 121 -6.93 -1.67 5.15
N PHE A 122 -6.79 -1.13 6.37
CA PHE A 122 -7.22 -1.82 7.59
C PHE A 122 -8.06 -0.92 8.49
N SER A 123 -8.89 -1.51 9.34
CA SER A 123 -9.74 -0.80 10.29
C SER A 123 -10.10 -1.68 11.49
N SER A 124 -10.26 -1.06 12.67
CA SER A 124 -10.85 -1.72 13.86
C SER A 124 -12.36 -1.93 13.73
N THR A 125 -13.01 -1.30 12.78
CA THR A 125 -14.44 -1.43 12.50
C THR A 125 -14.70 -2.10 11.16
N PRO A 126 -15.79 -2.86 11.01
CA PRO A 126 -16.15 -3.47 9.73
C PRO A 126 -16.27 -2.42 8.62
N PHE A 127 -15.84 -2.79 7.42
CA PHE A 127 -16.09 -1.95 6.25
C PHE A 127 -17.59 -1.96 5.95
N SER A 128 -18.25 -0.80 6.07
CA SER A 128 -19.63 -0.66 5.68
C SER A 128 -19.77 -0.88 4.16
N ARG A 129 -20.70 -1.74 3.76
CA ARG A 129 -21.06 -1.89 2.32
C ARG A 129 -21.76 -0.65 1.75
N ARG A 130 -22.05 0.35 2.56
CA ARG A 130 -22.72 1.58 2.13
C ARG A 130 -21.71 2.60 1.60
N ILE A 131 -22.17 3.41 0.70
CA ILE A 131 -21.52 4.45 -0.10
C ILE A 131 -20.66 5.47 0.70
N HIS A 132 -20.74 5.49 2.03
CA HIS A 132 -19.89 6.33 2.88
C HIS A 132 -18.38 6.08 2.72
N ASN A 133 -17.99 4.85 2.37
CA ASN A 133 -16.58 4.54 2.09
C ASN A 133 -16.09 5.17 0.77
N VAL A 134 -16.99 5.43 -0.16
CA VAL A 134 -16.66 6.09 -1.43
C VAL A 134 -16.34 7.57 -1.18
N TYR A 135 -17.00 8.22 -0.23
CA TYR A 135 -16.78 9.64 0.08
C TYR A 135 -15.44 9.88 0.78
N GLU A 136 -15.05 9.02 1.72
CA GLU A 136 -13.72 9.09 2.33
C GLU A 136 -12.61 8.84 1.29
N VAL A 137 -12.84 7.90 0.39
CA VAL A 137 -11.95 7.59 -0.74
C VAL A 137 -11.85 8.80 -1.68
N TYR A 138 -12.95 9.49 -1.96
CA TYR A 138 -13.00 10.70 -2.78
C TYR A 138 -12.30 11.90 -2.11
N LYS A 139 -12.52 12.11 -0.83
CA LYS A 139 -11.97 13.22 -0.06
C LYS A 139 -10.44 13.19 0.00
N TYR A 140 -9.85 12.00 -0.10
CA TYR A 140 -8.39 11.80 -0.05
C TYR A 140 -7.79 11.45 -1.43
N GLY A 141 -8.53 11.65 -2.52
CA GLY A 141 -8.04 11.41 -3.88
C GLY A 141 -7.85 9.94 -4.25
N ILE A 142 -8.43 9.04 -3.47
CA ILE A 142 -8.35 7.59 -3.70
C ILE A 142 -9.58 7.17 -4.50
N TYR A 143 -9.47 7.12 -5.82
CA TYR A 143 -10.56 6.64 -6.68
C TYR A 143 -10.71 5.12 -6.54
N PRO A 144 -11.93 4.59 -6.34
CA PRO A 144 -12.14 3.16 -6.42
C PRO A 144 -11.86 2.70 -7.86
N PHE A 145 -11.13 1.60 -7.98
CA PHE A 145 -11.06 0.89 -9.25
C PHE A 145 -12.42 0.22 -9.50
N VAL A 146 -13.40 1.00 -9.93
CA VAL A 146 -14.63 0.47 -10.49
C VAL A 146 -14.44 0.49 -12.00
N ASN A 147 -13.94 -0.61 -12.53
CA ASN A 147 -14.25 -0.98 -13.89
C ASN A 147 -14.88 -2.37 -13.84
N ALA A 148 -16.14 -2.35 -14.22
CA ALA A 148 -16.99 -3.50 -14.45
C ALA A 148 -16.32 -4.58 -15.32
#